data_cabe4ab719f061006a49b70836327229
#
_entry.id   cabe4ab719f061006a49b70836327229
#
_cell.length_a   1.000
_cell.length_b   1.000
_cell.length_c   1.000
_cell.angle_alpha   90.00
_cell.angle_beta   90.00
_cell.angle_gamma   90.00
#
_symmetry.space_group_name_H-M   'P 1'
#
loop_
_entity.id
_entity.type
_entity.pdbx_description
1 polymer ?
#
loop_
_entity_poly.entity_id
_entity_poly.type
_entity_poly.pdbx_seq_one_letter_code
_entity_poly.pdbx_strand_id
1 'polypeptide(L)'
;GVLTANLKAGFTKSLGDAENTQIIDTTKFEFGRYYKFDIPATVKDDVVAGTDIENKAAQVVNYYNPVSKTVEKPNKPTEKRVNSVPISVEFNFTKKLEGRDLKAGEFTFELKDSDNVVIATATNDAAGKIKFAPVDYTNKAGETVTALKYKKGQEGTYKYTVEEVKGTDATVTYDTMKAVVTVEVRHDGTAKALITNVTEPADKEFNNTVRPPEEPKFQPEKYVVSKEKYDITGDKLVDDDKELADKYADTN
;
A
#
# COMPACT_ATOMS: atom_id res chain seq x y z
N GLY A 1 -20.25 -6.92 23.62
CA GLY A 1 -20.81 -8.23 23.96
C GLY A 1 -19.83 -9.08 24.76
N VAL A 2 -20.30 -10.00 25.55
CA VAL A 2 -19.46 -11.00 26.24
C VAL A 2 -19.51 -12.28 25.41
N LEU A 3 -18.36 -12.74 24.93
CA LEU A 3 -18.23 -14.06 24.33
C LEU A 3 -17.80 -15.04 25.40
N THR A 4 -18.61 -16.04 25.67
CA THR A 4 -18.27 -17.10 26.60
C THR A 4 -17.95 -18.37 25.79
N ALA A 5 -16.66 -18.74 25.76
CA ALA A 5 -16.24 -20.02 25.25
C ALA A 5 -16.36 -21.06 26.35
N ASN A 6 -17.32 -21.96 26.26
CA ASN A 6 -17.50 -23.04 27.23
C ASN A 6 -16.75 -24.28 26.74
N LEU A 7 -15.55 -24.51 27.29
CA LEU A 7 -14.74 -25.70 27.00
C LEU A 7 -15.30 -26.98 27.64
N LYS A 8 -16.34 -26.85 28.45
CA LYS A 8 -16.91 -27.94 29.22
C LYS A 8 -17.32 -29.14 28.36
N ALA A 9 -17.97 -28.90 27.24
CA ALA A 9 -18.48 -29.96 26.39
C ALA A 9 -17.41 -30.80 25.68
N GLY A 10 -16.21 -30.26 25.49
CA GLY A 10 -15.12 -30.93 24.75
C GLY A 10 -14.03 -31.55 25.62
N PHE A 11 -13.85 -31.04 26.82
CA PHE A 11 -12.69 -31.37 27.68
C PHE A 11 -13.04 -31.85 29.07
N THR A 12 -14.32 -32.05 29.38
CA THR A 12 -14.75 -32.58 30.65
C THR A 12 -15.47 -33.91 30.49
N LYS A 13 -15.44 -34.71 31.54
CA LYS A 13 -16.23 -35.93 31.72
C LYS A 13 -16.94 -35.91 33.06
N SER A 14 -18.09 -36.59 33.15
CA SER A 14 -18.79 -36.77 34.38
C SER A 14 -18.08 -37.80 35.26
N LEU A 15 -18.10 -37.59 36.58
CA LEU A 15 -17.68 -38.60 37.57
C LEU A 15 -18.74 -39.69 37.77
N GLY A 16 -19.97 -39.47 37.28
CA GLY A 16 -21.07 -40.39 37.47
C GLY A 16 -21.63 -40.42 38.91
N ASP A 17 -21.30 -39.38 39.70
CA ASP A 17 -21.87 -39.18 41.02
C ASP A 17 -23.31 -38.62 40.94
N ALA A 18 -24.03 -38.60 42.08
CA ALA A 18 -25.39 -38.09 42.18
C ALA A 18 -25.51 -36.60 41.81
N GLU A 19 -24.44 -35.85 41.89
CA GLU A 19 -24.37 -34.42 41.58
C GLU A 19 -23.92 -34.13 40.15
N ASN A 20 -23.65 -35.20 39.37
CA ASN A 20 -23.15 -35.10 38.00
C ASN A 20 -21.89 -34.17 37.88
N THR A 21 -20.98 -34.32 38.85
CA THR A 21 -19.75 -33.53 38.91
C THR A 21 -18.93 -33.71 37.64
N GLN A 22 -18.53 -32.61 37.07
CA GLN A 22 -17.70 -32.57 35.87
C GLN A 22 -16.24 -32.34 36.21
N ILE A 23 -15.37 -33.20 35.72
CA ILE A 23 -13.92 -33.09 35.90
C ILE A 23 -13.25 -32.94 34.52
N ILE A 24 -12.00 -32.46 34.52
CA ILE A 24 -11.22 -32.41 33.29
C ILE A 24 -10.95 -33.81 32.76
N ASP A 25 -11.25 -34.06 31.52
CA ASP A 25 -10.91 -35.30 30.84
C ASP A 25 -9.45 -35.23 30.36
N THR A 26 -8.56 -35.83 31.10
CA THR A 26 -7.11 -35.83 30.80
C THR A 26 -6.74 -36.60 29.54
N THR A 27 -7.69 -37.32 28.92
CA THR A 27 -7.48 -37.94 27.61
C THR A 27 -7.65 -36.95 26.48
N LYS A 28 -8.36 -35.85 26.73
CA LYS A 28 -8.63 -34.77 25.73
C LYS A 28 -7.92 -33.47 26.05
N PHE A 29 -7.56 -33.26 27.35
CA PHE A 29 -6.86 -32.06 27.81
C PHE A 29 -5.54 -32.45 28.45
N GLU A 30 -4.44 -32.06 27.84
CA GLU A 30 -3.10 -32.30 28.34
C GLU A 30 -2.60 -31.11 29.15
N PHE A 31 -2.20 -31.34 30.42
CA PHE A 31 -1.55 -30.31 31.22
C PHE A 31 -0.19 -29.94 30.63
N GLY A 32 0.14 -28.64 30.67
CA GLY A 32 1.40 -28.12 30.10
C GLY A 32 1.36 -27.84 28.57
N ARG A 33 0.22 -28.07 27.91
CA ARG A 33 0.00 -27.68 26.52
C ARG A 33 -0.63 -26.31 26.44
N TYR A 34 -0.31 -25.57 25.35
CA TYR A 34 -0.96 -24.34 25.01
C TYR A 34 -2.19 -24.62 24.15
N TYR A 35 -3.31 -24.06 24.54
CA TYR A 35 -4.53 -24.07 23.75
C TYR A 35 -4.79 -22.65 23.25
N LYS A 36 -4.75 -22.46 21.94
CA LYS A 36 -4.99 -21.18 21.29
C LYS A 36 -6.41 -21.13 20.76
N PHE A 37 -7.13 -20.08 21.11
CA PHE A 37 -8.44 -19.80 20.58
C PHE A 37 -8.36 -18.51 19.78
N ASP A 38 -8.57 -18.60 18.48
CA ASP A 38 -8.66 -17.43 17.59
C ASP A 38 -10.14 -17.08 17.44
N ILE A 39 -10.51 -15.91 17.95
CA ILE A 39 -11.86 -15.39 17.88
C ILE A 39 -11.85 -14.24 16.88
N PRO A 40 -12.31 -14.44 15.66
CA PRO A 40 -12.41 -13.37 14.69
C PRO A 40 -13.47 -12.37 15.16
N ALA A 41 -13.09 -11.09 15.17
CA ALA A 41 -13.98 -10.00 15.50
C ALA A 41 -13.73 -8.82 14.58
N THR A 42 -14.80 -8.18 14.12
CA THR A 42 -14.73 -6.98 13.30
C THR A 42 -15.14 -5.78 14.14
N VAL A 43 -14.37 -4.69 14.04
CA VAL A 43 -14.77 -3.41 14.63
C VAL A 43 -15.95 -2.88 13.82
N LYS A 44 -17.03 -2.44 14.51
CA LYS A 44 -18.18 -1.83 13.83
C LYS A 44 -17.77 -0.51 13.19
N ASP A 45 -18.40 -0.18 12.07
CA ASP A 45 -18.08 1.03 11.28
C ASP A 45 -18.43 2.32 12.02
N ASP A 46 -19.34 2.26 13.00
CA ASP A 46 -19.76 3.40 13.80
C ASP A 46 -18.85 3.71 15.00
N VAL A 47 -17.79 2.92 15.21
CA VAL A 47 -16.86 3.13 16.32
C VAL A 47 -15.84 4.21 15.96
N VAL A 48 -15.83 5.27 16.75
CA VAL A 48 -14.98 6.44 16.56
C VAL A 48 -13.49 6.06 16.70
N ALA A 49 -12.65 6.57 15.80
CA ALA A 49 -11.20 6.38 15.86
C ALA A 49 -10.62 6.89 17.21
N GLY A 50 -9.66 6.18 17.76
CA GLY A 50 -9.11 6.45 19.10
C GLY A 50 -9.88 5.80 20.25
N THR A 51 -11.07 5.21 19.99
CA THR A 51 -11.80 4.45 21.02
C THR A 51 -10.98 3.24 21.46
N ASP A 52 -10.85 3.06 22.77
CA ASP A 52 -10.18 1.92 23.35
C ASP A 52 -11.08 0.68 23.29
N ILE A 53 -10.58 -0.38 22.69
CA ILE A 53 -11.21 -1.70 22.68
C ILE A 53 -10.53 -2.54 23.74
N GLU A 54 -11.24 -2.80 24.84
CA GLU A 54 -10.76 -3.67 25.90
C GLU A 54 -11.12 -5.12 25.62
N ASN A 55 -10.11 -5.96 25.53
CA ASN A 55 -10.27 -7.41 25.58
C ASN A 55 -9.87 -7.89 26.96
N LYS A 56 -10.80 -8.53 27.65
CA LYS A 56 -10.58 -9.15 28.96
C LYS A 56 -10.75 -10.64 28.82
N ALA A 57 -9.73 -11.39 29.19
CA ALA A 57 -9.81 -12.83 29.31
C ALA A 57 -9.73 -13.24 30.76
N ALA A 58 -10.76 -13.92 31.23
CA ALA A 58 -10.77 -14.51 32.55
C ALA A 58 -10.80 -16.04 32.43
N GLN A 59 -9.90 -16.70 33.11
CA GLN A 59 -9.92 -18.14 33.21
C GLN A 59 -10.59 -18.52 34.53
N VAL A 60 -11.69 -19.24 34.44
CA VAL A 60 -12.31 -19.87 35.61
C VAL A 60 -11.99 -21.35 35.58
N VAL A 61 -11.20 -21.80 36.55
CA VAL A 61 -10.86 -23.22 36.71
C VAL A 61 -11.51 -23.67 37.97
N ASN A 62 -12.41 -24.62 37.84
CA ASN A 62 -12.95 -25.36 38.96
C ASN A 62 -12.31 -26.75 38.95
N TYR A 63 -11.65 -27.16 39.98
CA TYR A 63 -11.13 -28.52 40.08
C TYR A 63 -11.71 -29.24 41.30
N TYR A 64 -12.00 -30.50 41.11
CA TYR A 64 -12.46 -31.36 42.21
C TYR A 64 -11.25 -31.84 43.01
N ASN A 65 -11.27 -31.52 44.28
CA ASN A 65 -10.25 -32.04 45.23
C ASN A 65 -10.76 -33.37 45.78
N PRO A 66 -10.09 -34.49 45.42
CA PRO A 66 -10.57 -35.83 45.86
C PRO A 66 -10.39 -36.06 47.35
N VAL A 67 -9.55 -35.29 48.04
CA VAL A 67 -9.31 -35.42 49.50
C VAL A 67 -10.42 -34.72 50.26
N SER A 68 -10.69 -33.46 49.97
CA SER A 68 -11.75 -32.67 50.59
C SER A 68 -13.14 -32.99 50.04
N LYS A 69 -13.23 -33.70 48.91
CA LYS A 69 -14.47 -33.99 48.17
C LYS A 69 -15.26 -32.72 47.79
N THR A 70 -14.56 -31.62 47.58
CA THR A 70 -15.14 -30.32 47.24
C THR A 70 -14.62 -29.79 45.91
N VAL A 71 -15.41 -28.92 45.26
CA VAL A 71 -14.97 -28.18 44.09
C VAL A 71 -14.25 -26.92 44.54
N GLU A 72 -12.99 -26.83 44.22
CA GLU A 72 -12.18 -25.64 44.52
C GLU A 72 -12.14 -24.69 43.31
N LYS A 73 -12.22 -23.40 43.61
CA LYS A 73 -12.24 -22.33 42.62
C LYS A 73 -11.06 -21.37 42.85
N PRO A 74 -9.84 -21.75 42.46
CA PRO A 74 -8.70 -20.89 42.66
C PRO A 74 -8.89 -19.58 41.88
N ASN A 75 -8.57 -18.47 42.52
CA ASN A 75 -8.59 -17.17 41.91
C ASN A 75 -7.49 -17.11 40.85
N LYS A 76 -7.86 -16.87 39.57
CA LYS A 76 -6.94 -16.70 38.48
C LYS A 76 -6.93 -15.24 38.04
N PRO A 77 -5.76 -14.66 37.72
CA PRO A 77 -5.69 -13.30 37.25
C PRO A 77 -6.45 -13.15 35.94
N THR A 78 -7.10 -12.02 35.79
CA THR A 78 -7.73 -11.60 34.52
C THR A 78 -6.69 -10.85 33.70
N GLU A 79 -6.39 -11.32 32.52
CA GLU A 79 -5.59 -10.57 31.58
C GLU A 79 -6.46 -9.57 30.81
N LYS A 80 -5.95 -8.35 30.70
CA LYS A 80 -6.58 -7.27 29.94
C LYS A 80 -5.63 -6.81 28.85
N ARG A 81 -6.14 -6.77 27.62
CA ARG A 81 -5.47 -6.15 26.48
C ARG A 81 -6.33 -4.98 25.99
N VAL A 82 -5.68 -3.85 25.76
CA VAL A 82 -6.33 -2.66 25.21
C VAL A 82 -5.72 -2.35 23.86
N ASN A 83 -6.56 -2.24 22.85
CA ASN A 83 -6.21 -1.74 21.53
C ASN A 83 -7.08 -0.53 21.23
N SER A 84 -6.56 0.47 20.54
CA SER A 84 -7.36 1.59 20.06
C SER A 84 -7.79 1.37 18.61
N VAL A 85 -8.95 1.90 18.26
CA VAL A 85 -9.43 1.96 16.86
C VAL A 85 -8.50 2.91 16.09
N PRO A 86 -7.87 2.46 14.99
CA PRO A 86 -6.99 3.31 14.21
C PRO A 86 -7.77 4.30 13.36
N ILE A 87 -7.10 5.39 12.95
CA ILE A 87 -7.55 6.27 11.88
C ILE A 87 -6.63 6.07 10.67
N SER A 88 -7.20 6.09 9.46
CA SER A 88 -6.47 5.91 8.22
C SER A 88 -6.65 7.11 7.31
N VAL A 89 -5.63 7.40 6.52
CA VAL A 89 -5.67 8.40 5.45
C VAL A 89 -5.26 7.76 4.14
N GLU A 90 -5.69 8.35 3.03
CA GLU A 90 -5.31 7.94 1.69
C GLU A 90 -4.86 9.17 0.91
N PHE A 91 -3.85 9.01 0.05
CA PHE A 91 -3.42 10.06 -0.85
C PHE A 91 -3.84 9.71 -2.27
N ASN A 92 -4.40 10.70 -2.95
CA ASN A 92 -4.83 10.59 -4.33
C ASN A 92 -4.15 11.68 -5.16
N PHE A 93 -3.45 11.25 -6.21
CA PHE A 93 -2.80 12.09 -7.20
C PHE A 93 -3.30 11.75 -8.59
N THR A 94 -2.94 12.56 -9.55
CA THR A 94 -3.28 12.33 -10.96
C THR A 94 -2.03 12.33 -11.82
N LYS A 95 -2.07 11.56 -12.91
CA LYS A 95 -1.09 11.53 -13.97
C LYS A 95 -1.69 12.00 -15.25
N LYS A 96 -1.02 12.92 -15.93
CA LYS A 96 -1.36 13.36 -17.28
C LYS A 96 -0.19 13.11 -18.20
N LEU A 97 -0.49 12.68 -19.41
CA LEU A 97 0.49 12.51 -20.49
C LEU A 97 0.03 13.34 -21.67
N GLU A 98 0.90 14.24 -22.13
CA GLU A 98 0.68 15.03 -23.35
C GLU A 98 1.41 14.41 -24.53
N GLY A 99 0.80 14.45 -25.70
CA GLY A 99 1.35 13.94 -26.95
C GLY A 99 0.85 12.56 -27.38
N ARG A 100 0.31 11.76 -26.49
CA ARG A 100 -0.39 10.50 -26.76
C ARG A 100 -1.24 10.05 -25.58
N ASP A 101 -2.07 9.02 -25.79
CA ASP A 101 -2.90 8.44 -24.74
C ASP A 101 -2.06 7.79 -23.65
N LEU A 102 -2.49 8.02 -22.41
CA LEU A 102 -1.94 7.40 -21.20
C LEU A 102 -2.43 5.96 -21.08
N LYS A 103 -1.54 5.05 -20.72
CA LYS A 103 -1.87 3.64 -20.44
C LYS A 103 -1.81 3.36 -18.94
N ALA A 104 -2.66 2.43 -18.48
CA ALA A 104 -2.59 1.97 -17.10
C ALA A 104 -1.24 1.30 -16.80
N GLY A 105 -0.66 1.59 -15.64
CA GLY A 105 0.60 1.02 -15.19
C GLY A 105 1.84 1.55 -15.90
N GLU A 106 1.73 2.63 -16.66
CA GLU A 106 2.82 3.13 -17.48
C GLU A 106 3.88 3.90 -16.68
N PHE A 107 3.47 4.64 -15.67
CA PHE A 107 4.36 5.43 -14.81
C PHE A 107 4.28 4.94 -13.38
N THR A 108 5.43 4.95 -12.71
CA THR A 108 5.57 4.51 -11.33
C THR A 108 5.84 5.71 -10.42
N PHE A 109 5.25 5.69 -9.25
CA PHE A 109 5.36 6.73 -8.23
C PHE A 109 5.82 6.13 -6.92
N GLU A 110 6.67 6.84 -6.20
CA GLU A 110 7.13 6.46 -4.87
C GLU A 110 6.54 7.39 -3.83
N LEU A 111 6.04 6.80 -2.74
CA LEU A 111 5.74 7.48 -1.50
C LEU A 111 6.92 7.31 -0.56
N LYS A 112 7.46 8.41 -0.05
CA LYS A 112 8.61 8.43 0.85
C LYS A 112 8.25 9.07 2.19
N ASP A 113 8.89 8.62 3.26
CA ASP A 113 8.82 9.28 4.57
C ASP A 113 9.78 10.47 4.68
N SER A 114 9.82 11.08 5.87
CA SER A 114 10.71 12.22 6.15
C SER A 114 12.21 11.88 6.10
N ASP A 115 12.57 10.62 6.19
CA ASP A 115 13.93 10.10 6.06
C ASP A 115 14.29 9.67 4.63
N ASN A 116 13.43 9.94 3.65
CA ASN A 116 13.50 9.50 2.25
C ASN A 116 13.48 7.97 2.07
N VAL A 117 12.94 7.23 3.03
CA VAL A 117 12.71 5.80 2.87
C VAL A 117 11.47 5.60 2.02
N VAL A 118 11.56 4.75 0.99
CA VAL A 118 10.41 4.39 0.16
C VAL A 118 9.44 3.55 0.99
N ILE A 119 8.24 4.07 1.21
CA ILE A 119 7.16 3.43 1.96
C ILE A 119 6.36 2.50 1.05
N ALA A 120 6.03 3.01 -0.13
CA ALA A 120 5.19 2.31 -1.11
C ALA A 120 5.48 2.80 -2.52
N THR A 121 5.15 1.95 -3.49
CA THR A 121 5.09 2.32 -4.89
C THR A 121 3.66 2.16 -5.40
N ALA A 122 3.28 3.01 -6.33
CA ALA A 122 1.99 2.94 -7.02
C ALA A 122 2.19 3.23 -8.51
N THR A 123 1.25 2.79 -9.34
CA THR A 123 1.21 3.14 -10.75
C THR A 123 -0.11 3.86 -11.07
N ASN A 124 -0.14 4.61 -12.15
CA ASN A 124 -1.36 5.22 -12.63
C ASN A 124 -2.34 4.17 -13.20
N ASP A 125 -3.63 4.39 -13.03
CA ASP A 125 -4.65 3.69 -13.82
C ASP A 125 -4.82 4.33 -15.21
N ALA A 126 -5.73 3.79 -16.04
CA ALA A 126 -5.99 4.32 -17.38
C ALA A 126 -6.58 5.74 -17.38
N ALA A 127 -7.21 6.17 -16.30
CA ALA A 127 -7.73 7.52 -16.09
C ALA A 127 -6.69 8.46 -15.47
N GLY A 128 -5.46 7.99 -15.24
CA GLY A 128 -4.38 8.75 -14.62
C GLY A 128 -4.42 8.78 -13.11
N LYS A 129 -5.31 8.03 -12.44
CA LYS A 129 -5.40 8.04 -10.98
C LYS A 129 -4.25 7.27 -10.34
N ILE A 130 -3.62 7.88 -9.33
CA ILE A 130 -2.58 7.32 -8.49
C ILE A 130 -3.11 7.32 -7.06
N LYS A 131 -3.04 6.18 -6.38
CA LYS A 131 -3.56 6.03 -5.02
C LYS A 131 -2.53 5.39 -4.09
N PHE A 132 -2.36 5.99 -2.91
CA PHE A 132 -1.63 5.40 -1.79
C PHE A 132 -2.57 5.19 -0.61
N ALA A 133 -2.53 4.00 -0.03
CA ALA A 133 -3.33 3.56 1.10
C ALA A 133 -2.43 3.06 2.23
N PRO A 134 -2.96 2.78 3.44
CA PRO A 134 -2.17 2.24 4.54
C PRO A 134 -1.36 1.01 4.16
N VAL A 135 -0.08 1.01 4.53
CA VAL A 135 0.88 -0.05 4.19
C VAL A 135 1.93 -0.21 5.29
N ASP A 136 2.36 -1.43 5.52
CA ASP A 136 3.48 -1.74 6.40
C ASP A 136 4.79 -1.61 5.63
N TYR A 137 5.79 -0.95 6.23
CA TYR A 137 7.13 -0.79 5.65
C TYR A 137 8.20 -0.85 6.74
N THR A 138 9.44 -1.01 6.32
CA THR A 138 10.60 -0.97 7.24
C THR A 138 11.19 0.44 7.23
N ASN A 139 11.17 1.11 8.38
CA ASN A 139 11.72 2.45 8.53
C ASN A 139 13.26 2.43 8.54
N LYS A 140 13.88 3.61 8.59
CA LYS A 140 15.34 3.77 8.63
C LYS A 140 16.02 3.09 9.83
N ALA A 141 15.29 2.90 10.94
CA ALA A 141 15.78 2.19 12.12
C ALA A 141 15.70 0.67 12.00
N GLY A 142 15.14 0.13 10.90
CA GLY A 142 14.95 -1.29 10.69
C GLY A 142 13.69 -1.86 11.35
N GLU A 143 12.76 -0.99 11.78
CA GLU A 143 11.51 -1.40 12.43
C GLU A 143 10.38 -1.48 11.40
N THR A 144 9.51 -2.49 11.53
CA THR A 144 8.28 -2.55 10.75
C THR A 144 7.23 -1.63 11.37
N VAL A 145 6.81 -0.62 10.61
CA VAL A 145 5.82 0.37 10.99
C VAL A 145 4.74 0.49 9.91
N THR A 146 3.54 0.93 10.29
CA THR A 146 2.45 1.13 9.34
C THR A 146 2.35 2.62 8.99
N ALA A 147 2.52 2.97 7.72
CA ALA A 147 2.27 4.30 7.22
C ALA A 147 0.78 4.51 6.91
N LEU A 148 0.32 5.76 6.96
CA LEU A 148 -1.04 6.21 6.65
C LEU A 148 -2.15 5.60 7.53
N LYS A 149 -1.77 5.00 8.65
CA LYS A 149 -2.69 4.45 9.64
C LYS A 149 -2.13 4.67 11.04
N TYR A 150 -2.89 5.35 11.87
CA TYR A 150 -2.43 5.83 13.17
C TYR A 150 -3.32 5.35 14.29
N LYS A 151 -2.72 5.05 15.42
CA LYS A 151 -3.38 4.63 16.66
C LYS A 151 -3.19 5.69 17.74
N LYS A 152 -3.95 5.59 18.80
CA LYS A 152 -3.73 6.36 20.03
C LYS A 152 -2.29 6.14 20.54
N GLY A 153 -1.60 7.23 20.86
CA GLY A 153 -0.17 7.24 21.20
C GLY A 153 0.76 7.48 20.01
N GLN A 154 0.19 7.67 18.81
CA GLN A 154 0.90 8.05 17.59
C GLN A 154 0.46 9.45 17.11
N GLU A 155 0.09 10.32 18.07
CA GLU A 155 -0.21 11.72 17.76
C GLU A 155 1.09 12.42 17.34
N GLY A 156 0.98 13.29 16.33
CA GLY A 156 2.13 14.01 15.80
C GLY A 156 1.93 14.47 14.37
N THR A 157 3.00 15.03 13.81
CA THR A 157 3.02 15.51 12.43
C THR A 157 3.92 14.62 11.59
N TYR A 158 3.34 14.06 10.54
CA TYR A 158 4.00 13.16 9.59
C TYR A 158 4.12 13.85 8.23
N LYS A 159 5.31 13.84 7.65
CA LYS A 159 5.55 14.37 6.30
C LYS A 159 5.85 13.23 5.36
N TYR A 160 5.20 13.29 4.21
CA TYR A 160 5.37 12.34 3.12
C TYR A 160 5.69 13.11 1.84
N THR A 161 6.47 12.49 0.97
CA THR A 161 6.77 13.03 -0.35
C THR A 161 6.37 12.00 -1.41
N VAL A 162 5.63 12.45 -2.41
CA VAL A 162 5.31 11.63 -3.59
C VAL A 162 6.12 12.18 -4.76
N GLU A 163 6.82 11.28 -5.44
CA GLU A 163 7.68 11.57 -6.60
C GLU A 163 7.41 10.57 -7.70
N GLU A 164 7.52 11.01 -8.95
CA GLU A 164 7.52 10.11 -10.09
C GLU A 164 8.91 9.46 -10.25
N VAL A 165 8.91 8.16 -10.50
CA VAL A 165 10.14 7.44 -10.83
C VAL A 165 10.46 7.69 -12.30
N LYS A 166 11.61 8.32 -12.58
CA LYS A 166 12.06 8.55 -13.95
C LYS A 166 12.28 7.22 -14.67
N GLY A 167 11.54 7.02 -15.75
CA GLY A 167 11.69 5.85 -16.62
C GLY A 167 12.87 5.98 -17.58
N THR A 168 12.98 5.00 -18.47
CA THR A 168 14.07 4.90 -19.46
C THR A 168 13.71 5.39 -20.86
N ASP A 169 12.45 5.74 -21.10
CA ASP A 169 12.00 6.25 -22.39
C ASP A 169 12.53 7.66 -22.63
N ALA A 170 13.49 7.80 -23.54
CA ALA A 170 14.13 9.06 -23.88
C ALA A 170 13.21 10.04 -24.63
N THR A 171 12.08 9.56 -25.17
CA THR A 171 11.08 10.39 -25.82
C THR A 171 10.15 11.09 -24.84
N VAL A 172 10.14 10.65 -23.58
CA VAL A 172 9.31 11.19 -22.51
C VAL A 172 10.08 12.20 -21.69
N THR A 173 9.54 13.38 -21.54
CA THR A 173 9.97 14.35 -20.52
C THR A 173 9.16 14.06 -19.26
N TYR A 174 9.83 13.54 -18.22
CA TYR A 174 9.22 13.16 -16.97
C TYR A 174 9.03 14.36 -16.05
N ASP A 175 7.97 14.35 -15.26
CA ASP A 175 7.76 15.34 -14.22
C ASP A 175 8.82 15.18 -13.10
N THR A 176 9.25 16.30 -12.56
CA THR A 176 10.21 16.37 -11.46
C THR A 176 9.60 16.87 -10.16
N MET A 177 8.26 16.97 -10.13
CA MET A 177 7.53 17.43 -8.96
C MET A 177 7.79 16.55 -7.74
N LYS A 178 7.95 17.20 -6.59
CA LYS A 178 7.99 16.58 -5.28
C LYS A 178 6.78 17.03 -4.48
N ALA A 179 5.75 16.23 -4.51
CA ALA A 179 4.49 16.55 -3.87
C ALA A 179 4.56 16.22 -2.37
N VAL A 180 4.65 17.24 -1.52
CA VAL A 180 4.73 17.07 -0.07
C VAL A 180 3.34 17.08 0.54
N VAL A 181 3.01 16.01 1.28
CA VAL A 181 1.79 15.88 2.07
C VAL A 181 2.15 15.87 3.55
N THR A 182 1.46 16.67 4.34
CA THR A 182 1.60 16.67 5.79
C THR A 182 0.34 16.15 6.45
N VAL A 183 0.47 15.16 7.31
CA VAL A 183 -0.63 14.59 8.11
C VAL A 183 -0.39 14.96 9.57
N GLU A 184 -1.28 15.75 10.15
CA GLU A 184 -1.32 16.02 11.57
C GLU A 184 -2.31 15.06 12.22
N VAL A 185 -1.87 14.26 13.16
CA VAL A 185 -2.70 13.35 13.97
C VAL A 185 -2.82 13.92 15.36
N ARG A 186 -4.04 14.18 15.84
CA ARG A 186 -4.30 14.74 17.16
C ARG A 186 -5.62 14.24 17.74
N HIS A 187 -5.84 14.48 19.02
CA HIS A 187 -7.15 14.30 19.63
C HIS A 187 -8.08 15.48 19.28
N ASP A 188 -9.36 15.18 19.13
CA ASP A 188 -10.41 16.19 18.89
C ASP A 188 -10.79 17.01 20.16
N GLY A 189 -10.09 16.77 21.28
CA GLY A 189 -10.42 17.34 22.59
C GLY A 189 -11.19 16.38 23.48
N THR A 190 -11.54 15.20 23.00
CA THR A 190 -12.09 14.11 23.80
C THR A 190 -11.05 13.00 23.99
N ALA A 191 -11.13 12.27 25.12
CA ALA A 191 -10.16 11.21 25.41
C ALA A 191 -10.25 9.98 24.48
N LYS A 192 -11.21 9.96 23.54
CA LYS A 192 -11.54 8.77 22.74
C LYS A 192 -11.45 8.97 21.24
N ALA A 193 -11.33 10.19 20.76
CA ALA A 193 -11.32 10.44 19.32
C ALA A 193 -9.94 10.85 18.82
N LEU A 194 -9.49 10.21 17.77
CA LEU A 194 -8.38 10.64 16.92
C LEU A 194 -8.94 11.30 15.68
N ILE A 195 -8.34 12.40 15.30
CA ILE A 195 -8.62 13.07 14.03
C ILE A 195 -7.33 13.32 13.27
N THR A 196 -7.45 13.40 11.96
CA THR A 196 -6.35 13.77 11.07
C THR A 196 -6.70 15.09 10.37
N ASN A 197 -5.67 15.93 10.22
CA ASN A 197 -5.71 17.08 9.32
C ASN A 197 -4.64 16.83 8.25
N VAL A 198 -5.07 16.73 6.99
CA VAL A 198 -4.19 16.48 5.86
C VAL A 198 -3.97 17.78 5.10
N THR A 199 -2.73 18.26 5.07
CA THR A 199 -2.34 19.38 4.23
C THR A 199 -1.71 18.81 2.96
N GLU A 200 -2.46 18.92 1.87
CA GLU A 200 -2.04 18.47 0.55
C GLU A 200 -1.30 19.60 -0.20
N PRO A 201 -0.40 19.26 -1.17
CA PRO A 201 0.20 20.25 -2.05
C PRO A 201 -0.87 20.90 -2.95
N ALA A 202 -0.60 22.13 -3.39
CA ALA A 202 -1.50 22.84 -4.31
C ALA A 202 -1.59 22.14 -5.68
N ASP A 203 -0.48 21.55 -6.11
CA ASP A 203 -0.40 20.74 -7.33
C ASP A 203 -0.38 19.26 -6.96
N LYS A 204 -1.28 18.49 -7.56
CA LYS A 204 -1.45 17.05 -7.37
C LYS A 204 -1.39 16.28 -8.69
N GLU A 205 -1.02 16.96 -9.77
CA GLU A 205 -0.98 16.39 -11.09
C GLU A 205 0.46 16.27 -11.60
N PHE A 206 0.90 15.05 -11.87
CA PHE A 206 2.18 14.77 -12.51
C PHE A 206 2.02 14.82 -14.03
N ASN A 207 2.75 15.72 -14.68
CA ASN A 207 2.62 16.02 -16.10
C ASN A 207 3.84 15.55 -16.88
N ASN A 208 3.68 14.57 -17.76
CA ASN A 208 4.71 14.17 -18.70
C ASN A 208 4.33 14.60 -20.12
N THR A 209 5.35 14.86 -20.92
CA THR A 209 5.18 15.21 -22.34
C THR A 209 5.99 14.24 -23.20
N VAL A 210 5.36 13.67 -24.21
CA VAL A 210 6.04 12.87 -25.23
C VAL A 210 6.52 13.82 -26.33
N ARG A 211 7.81 13.79 -26.61
CA ARG A 211 8.33 14.51 -27.77
C ARG A 211 7.81 13.85 -29.05
N PRO A 212 7.28 14.63 -29.96
CA PRO A 212 7.02 14.12 -31.31
C PRO A 212 8.31 13.53 -31.90
N PRO A 213 8.23 12.51 -32.74
CA PRO A 213 9.39 12.09 -33.54
C PRO A 213 9.96 13.33 -34.22
N GLU A 214 11.26 13.50 -34.18
CA GLU A 214 11.88 14.57 -35.00
C GLU A 214 11.54 14.28 -36.45
N GLU A 215 10.87 15.21 -37.07
CA GLU A 215 10.68 15.11 -38.51
C GLU A 215 12.06 15.07 -39.18
N PRO A 216 12.31 14.09 -40.03
CA PRO A 216 13.57 14.05 -40.75
C PRO A 216 13.77 15.40 -41.44
N LYS A 217 14.83 16.12 -41.10
CA LYS A 217 15.17 17.36 -41.75
C LYS A 217 15.59 17.01 -43.17
N PHE A 218 14.62 16.99 -44.07
CA PHE A 218 14.87 16.88 -45.49
C PHE A 218 15.58 18.17 -45.90
N GLN A 219 16.86 18.09 -46.21
CA GLN A 219 17.57 19.11 -46.94
C GLN A 219 17.62 18.65 -48.41
N PRO A 220 16.68 19.11 -49.26
CA PRO A 220 16.74 18.77 -50.65
C PRO A 220 17.94 19.48 -51.27
N GLU A 221 18.98 18.77 -51.60
CA GLU A 221 20.07 19.28 -52.40
C GLU A 221 19.65 19.19 -53.88
N LYS A 222 19.71 20.33 -54.56
CA LYS A 222 19.39 20.41 -55.99
C LYS A 222 20.64 20.12 -56.79
N TYR A 223 20.67 18.99 -57.43
CA TYR A 223 21.72 18.66 -58.39
C TYR A 223 21.34 19.10 -59.79
N VAL A 224 22.30 19.69 -60.48
CA VAL A 224 22.17 19.97 -61.89
C VAL A 224 22.90 18.85 -62.62
N VAL A 225 22.14 17.90 -63.15
CA VAL A 225 22.66 16.85 -64.02
C VAL A 225 22.76 17.41 -65.41
N SER A 226 23.80 17.04 -66.14
CA SER A 226 23.92 17.49 -67.54
C SER A 226 22.77 16.90 -68.39
N LYS A 227 22.19 17.70 -69.23
CA LYS A 227 21.06 17.30 -70.08
C LYS A 227 21.36 16.07 -70.95
N GLU A 228 22.62 15.78 -71.16
CA GLU A 228 23.08 14.66 -72.02
C GLU A 228 23.02 13.33 -71.27
N LYS A 229 22.94 13.36 -69.91
CA LYS A 229 22.89 12.18 -69.06
C LYS A 229 21.50 11.88 -68.50
N TYR A 230 20.51 12.68 -68.81
CA TYR A 230 19.15 12.53 -68.34
C TYR A 230 18.22 12.03 -69.46
N ASP A 231 17.70 10.83 -69.34
CA ASP A 231 16.71 10.28 -70.26
C ASP A 231 15.31 10.83 -69.88
N ILE A 232 14.89 11.88 -70.59
CA ILE A 232 13.60 12.51 -70.39
C ILE A 232 12.43 11.69 -70.91
N THR A 233 12.65 10.59 -71.59
CA THR A 233 11.57 9.76 -72.20
C THR A 233 11.16 8.60 -71.28
N GLY A 234 11.93 8.26 -70.23
CA GLY A 234 11.69 7.13 -69.40
C GLY A 234 11.76 7.34 -67.86
N ASP A 235 11.87 8.57 -67.38
CA ASP A 235 12.02 8.92 -65.95
C ASP A 235 13.12 8.10 -65.22
N LYS A 236 14.18 7.70 -65.93
CA LYS A 236 15.29 6.94 -65.39
C LYS A 236 16.58 7.73 -65.49
N LEU A 237 17.29 7.83 -64.38
CA LEU A 237 18.66 8.32 -64.37
C LEU A 237 19.56 7.32 -65.11
N VAL A 238 20.47 7.82 -65.97
CA VAL A 238 21.54 6.99 -66.53
C VAL A 238 22.52 6.57 -65.45
N ASP A 239 23.23 5.46 -65.63
CA ASP A 239 24.03 4.79 -64.57
C ASP A 239 24.96 5.73 -63.80
N ASP A 240 25.60 6.69 -64.46
CA ASP A 240 26.50 7.64 -63.82
C ASP A 240 25.75 8.64 -62.90
N ASP A 241 24.52 8.99 -63.22
CA ASP A 241 23.71 9.89 -62.42
C ASP A 241 23.07 9.14 -61.22
N LYS A 242 22.82 7.85 -61.37
CA LYS A 242 22.36 6.98 -60.31
C LYS A 242 23.47 6.79 -59.26
N GLU A 243 24.71 6.60 -59.66
CA GLU A 243 25.88 6.50 -58.76
C GLU A 243 26.06 7.82 -57.99
N LEU A 244 25.84 8.96 -58.60
CA LEU A 244 25.84 10.27 -57.94
C LEU A 244 24.66 10.41 -56.96
N ALA A 245 23.45 10.03 -57.37
CA ALA A 245 22.28 10.10 -56.51
C ALA A 245 22.43 9.16 -55.28
N ASP A 246 22.90 7.93 -55.48
CA ASP A 246 23.15 6.98 -54.41
C ASP A 246 24.29 7.45 -53.47
N LYS A 247 25.31 8.12 -54.02
CA LYS A 247 26.43 8.66 -53.21
C LYS A 247 25.98 9.80 -52.25
N TYR A 248 24.95 10.54 -52.62
CA TYR A 248 24.46 11.66 -51.83
C TYR A 248 23.17 11.34 -51.06
N ALA A 249 22.53 10.21 -51.33
CA ALA A 249 21.40 9.73 -50.54
C ALA A 249 21.83 9.25 -49.14
N ASP A 250 23.10 8.84 -48.99
CA ASP A 250 23.64 8.30 -47.71
C ASP A 250 24.31 9.39 -46.82
N THR A 251 24.25 10.66 -47.18
CA THR A 251 24.93 11.74 -46.42
C THR A 251 24.02 12.57 -45.51
N ASN A 252 22.81 12.05 -45.19
CA ASN A 252 21.94 12.68 -44.19
C ASN A 252 21.67 11.79 -42.99
#